data_8628b0daec2d984213e63252b4437434
#
_entry.id   8628b0daec2d984213e63252b4437434
#
_cell.length_a   1.000
_cell.length_b   1.000
_cell.length_c   1.000
_cell.angle_alpha   90.00
_cell.angle_beta   90.00
_cell.angle_gamma   90.00
#
_symmetry.space_group_name_H-M   'P 1'
#
loop_
_entity.id
_entity.type
_entity.pdbx_description
1 polymer ?
#
loop_
_entity_poly.entity_id
_entity_poly.type
_entity_poly.pdbx_seq_one_letter_code
_entity_poly.pdbx_strand_id
1 'polypeptide(L)'
;MVYKVNPLDENPNSKFEAIYFAYSKYLYSIGINILKDEQYAADALQQCFIKIFENIEKVGEINSSQTKSFISIIMRNESINILRKRKTVLHVTESMEDALYIIIDETANTEEILLKAELRDEMKAYLSKLNKEESNLIILKYARDYSNQEIAEILGVSQEVVRQRLSRVRRKLAALINKDREEA
;
A
#
# COMPACT_ATOMS: atom_id res chain seq x y z
N MET A 1 -0.48 19.86 26.99
CA MET A 1 -1.93 20.03 27.03
C MET A 1 -2.56 18.85 26.30
N VAL A 2 -3.14 17.89 27.01
CA VAL A 2 -3.71 16.67 26.42
C VAL A 2 -5.14 17.00 26.04
N TYR A 3 -5.43 17.20 24.77
CA TYR A 3 -6.81 17.31 24.29
C TYR A 3 -7.51 15.95 24.46
N LYS A 4 -8.37 15.83 25.45
CA LYS A 4 -9.33 14.74 25.51
C LYS A 4 -10.42 14.99 24.48
N VAL A 5 -10.25 14.44 23.28
CA VAL A 5 -11.33 14.37 22.30
C VAL A 5 -12.32 13.32 22.80
N ASN A 6 -13.58 13.72 22.95
CA ASN A 6 -14.66 12.81 23.33
C ASN A 6 -14.91 11.84 22.16
N PRO A 7 -14.70 10.51 22.32
CA PRO A 7 -14.85 9.56 21.22
C PRO A 7 -16.29 9.39 20.70
N LEU A 8 -17.27 10.09 21.32
CA LEU A 8 -18.69 10.08 20.95
C LEU A 8 -19.14 11.34 20.17
N ASP A 9 -18.19 12.21 19.82
CA ASP A 9 -18.50 13.40 19.04
C ASP A 9 -18.59 13.02 17.56
N GLU A 10 -19.81 12.91 17.03
CA GLU A 10 -20.09 12.58 15.62
C GLU A 10 -19.70 13.73 14.66
N ASN A 11 -19.06 14.79 15.17
CA ASN A 11 -18.61 15.90 14.35
C ASN A 11 -17.40 15.45 13.50
N PRO A 12 -17.49 15.48 12.15
CA PRO A 12 -16.41 15.10 11.25
C PRO A 12 -15.08 15.83 11.52
N ASN A 13 -15.15 17.06 11.98
CA ASN A 13 -13.97 17.86 12.29
C ASN A 13 -13.23 17.36 13.54
N SER A 14 -13.96 17.01 14.62
CA SER A 14 -13.33 16.48 15.84
C SER A 14 -12.70 15.10 15.61
N LYS A 15 -13.35 14.25 14.80
CA LYS A 15 -12.82 12.95 14.40
C LYS A 15 -11.57 13.09 13.54
N PHE A 16 -11.57 14.03 12.60
CA PHE A 16 -10.41 14.32 11.75
C PHE A 16 -9.22 14.83 12.58
N GLU A 17 -9.46 15.78 13.50
CA GLU A 17 -8.43 16.29 14.40
C GLU A 17 -7.80 15.16 15.24
N ALA A 18 -8.61 14.26 15.78
CA ALA A 18 -8.12 13.13 16.55
C ALA A 18 -7.25 12.19 15.70
N ILE A 19 -7.63 11.90 14.47
CA ILE A 19 -6.83 11.12 13.52
C ILE A 19 -5.52 11.84 13.20
N TYR A 20 -5.58 13.15 12.95
CA TYR A 20 -4.39 13.95 12.67
C TYR A 20 -3.38 13.88 13.80
N PHE A 21 -3.80 14.11 15.04
CA PHE A 21 -2.91 14.05 16.19
C PHE A 21 -2.38 12.64 16.47
N ALA A 22 -3.20 11.61 16.29
CA ALA A 22 -2.81 10.23 16.55
C ALA A 22 -1.82 9.69 15.51
N TYR A 23 -1.97 10.09 14.24
CA TYR A 23 -1.30 9.38 13.14
C TYR A 23 -0.36 10.23 12.28
N SER A 24 -0.29 11.55 12.43
CA SER A 24 0.54 12.40 11.55
C SER A 24 2.01 11.98 11.50
N LYS A 25 2.63 11.71 12.64
CA LYS A 25 4.02 11.26 12.73
C LYS A 25 4.24 9.89 12.07
N TYR A 26 3.31 8.97 12.32
CA TYR A 26 3.33 7.63 11.76
C TYR A 26 3.18 7.66 10.23
N LEU A 27 2.19 8.40 9.72
CA LEU A 27 1.98 8.54 8.28
C LEU A 27 3.16 9.24 7.61
N TYR A 28 3.73 10.27 8.24
CA TYR A 28 4.92 10.93 7.73
C TYR A 28 6.11 9.98 7.60
N SER A 29 6.31 9.08 8.58
CA SER A 29 7.38 8.08 8.49
C SER A 29 7.22 7.11 7.31
N ILE A 30 5.98 6.74 6.97
CA ILE A 30 5.69 5.96 5.76
C ILE A 30 6.10 6.74 4.51
N GLY A 31 5.74 8.02 4.41
CA GLY A 31 6.11 8.88 3.28
C GLY A 31 7.62 9.02 3.11
N ILE A 32 8.34 9.27 4.19
CA ILE A 32 9.81 9.37 4.19
C ILE A 32 10.45 8.06 3.72
N ASN A 33 9.94 6.93 4.19
CA ASN A 33 10.49 5.62 3.81
C ASN A 33 10.33 5.34 2.31
N ILE A 34 9.23 5.78 1.70
CA ILE A 34 8.96 5.56 0.28
C ILE A 34 9.67 6.60 -0.60
N LEU A 35 9.57 7.87 -0.23
CA LEU A 35 10.00 8.99 -1.09
C LEU A 35 11.46 9.37 -0.90
N LYS A 36 12.05 9.05 0.27
CA LYS A 36 13.43 9.41 0.67
C LYS A 36 13.72 10.94 0.54
N ASP A 37 12.67 11.75 0.72
CA ASP A 37 12.71 13.21 0.52
C ASP A 37 11.66 13.85 1.43
N GLU A 38 12.08 14.78 2.28
CA GLU A 38 11.23 15.39 3.32
C GLU A 38 10.12 16.26 2.72
N GLN A 39 10.41 16.99 1.65
CA GLN A 39 9.45 17.89 1.03
C GLN A 39 8.34 17.09 0.35
N TYR A 40 8.69 16.07 -0.43
CA TYR A 40 7.70 15.20 -1.05
C TYR A 40 6.93 14.35 -0.03
N ALA A 41 7.54 13.96 1.08
CA ALA A 41 6.83 13.27 2.15
C ALA A 41 5.80 14.18 2.84
N ALA A 42 6.12 15.47 3.02
CA ALA A 42 5.17 16.46 3.54
C ALA A 42 4.00 16.68 2.56
N ASP A 43 4.28 16.80 1.26
CA ASP A 43 3.24 16.93 0.23
C ASP A 43 2.32 15.69 0.20
N ALA A 44 2.90 14.47 0.27
CA ALA A 44 2.15 13.23 0.33
C ALA A 44 1.27 13.16 1.59
N LEU A 45 1.78 13.60 2.73
CA LEU A 45 1.04 13.64 3.99
C LEU A 45 -0.16 14.60 3.91
N GLN A 46 0.03 15.76 3.31
CA GLN A 46 -1.05 16.72 3.09
C GLN A 46 -2.16 16.12 2.21
N GLN A 47 -1.80 15.52 1.08
CA GLN A 47 -2.77 14.84 0.19
C GLN A 47 -3.44 13.66 0.88
N CYS A 48 -2.71 12.90 1.70
CA CYS A 48 -3.24 11.82 2.51
C CYS A 48 -4.34 12.32 3.45
N PHE A 49 -4.10 13.42 4.18
CA PHE A 49 -5.09 13.97 5.09
C PHE A 49 -6.32 14.55 4.38
N ILE A 50 -6.16 15.15 3.20
CA ILE A 50 -7.31 15.58 2.37
C ILE A 50 -8.18 14.35 2.03
N LYS A 51 -7.59 13.26 1.59
CA LYS A 51 -8.33 12.03 1.25
C LYS A 51 -8.94 11.34 2.48
N ILE A 52 -8.30 11.39 3.62
CA ILE A 52 -8.88 10.90 4.89
C ILE A 52 -10.12 11.72 5.24
N PHE A 53 -10.06 13.04 5.11
CA PHE A 53 -11.19 13.93 5.36
C PHE A 53 -12.37 13.64 4.41
N GLU A 54 -12.10 13.52 3.12
CA GLU A 54 -13.12 13.19 2.10
C GLU A 54 -13.79 11.81 2.35
N ASN A 55 -13.11 10.91 3.07
CA ASN A 55 -13.59 9.57 3.39
C ASN A 55 -13.80 9.35 4.89
N ILE A 56 -13.97 10.40 5.67
CA ILE A 56 -14.00 10.35 7.13
C ILE A 56 -15.09 9.42 7.68
N GLU A 57 -16.20 9.29 6.96
CA GLU A 57 -17.31 8.40 7.29
C GLU A 57 -16.93 6.91 7.21
N LYS A 58 -15.95 6.56 6.37
CA LYS A 58 -15.44 5.19 6.22
C LYS A 58 -14.44 4.82 7.32
N VAL A 59 -13.93 5.80 8.05
CA VAL A 59 -13.03 5.59 9.17
C VAL A 59 -13.86 5.15 10.36
N GLY A 60 -13.58 3.97 10.88
CA GLY A 60 -14.22 3.43 12.08
C GLY A 60 -13.65 4.03 13.37
N GLU A 61 -13.48 3.20 14.38
CA GLU A 61 -12.86 3.58 15.64
C GLU A 61 -11.40 3.98 15.42
N ILE A 62 -10.97 5.12 15.97
CA ILE A 62 -9.67 5.74 15.68
C ILE A 62 -8.51 4.81 15.97
N ASN A 63 -8.53 4.13 17.11
CA ASN A 63 -7.43 3.26 17.55
C ASN A 63 -7.52 1.82 17.03
N SER A 64 -8.45 1.53 16.09
CA SER A 64 -8.58 0.20 15.54
C SER A 64 -7.48 -0.12 14.51
N SER A 65 -7.11 -1.40 14.42
CA SER A 65 -6.18 -1.88 13.38
C SER A 65 -6.71 -1.64 11.97
N GLN A 66 -8.04 -1.68 11.79
CA GLN A 66 -8.69 -1.40 10.51
C GLN A 66 -8.48 0.06 10.08
N THR A 67 -8.70 1.02 11.00
CA THR A 67 -8.44 2.44 10.74
C THR A 67 -6.97 2.68 10.42
N LYS A 68 -6.05 2.13 11.22
CA LYS A 68 -4.61 2.25 10.97
C LYS A 68 -4.24 1.71 9.59
N SER A 69 -4.74 0.53 9.20
CA SER A 69 -4.51 -0.06 7.88
C SER A 69 -5.08 0.81 6.76
N PHE A 70 -6.30 1.31 6.90
CA PHE A 70 -6.96 2.15 5.90
C PHE A 70 -6.17 3.44 5.61
N ILE A 71 -5.80 4.19 6.66
CA ILE A 71 -5.04 5.44 6.49
C ILE A 71 -3.61 5.20 5.99
N SER A 72 -2.99 4.08 6.37
CA SER A 72 -1.67 3.68 5.85
C SER A 72 -1.71 3.40 4.35
N ILE A 73 -2.76 2.74 3.86
CA ILE A 73 -2.96 2.51 2.43
C ILE A 73 -3.10 3.84 1.68
N ILE A 74 -3.87 4.79 2.21
CA ILE A 74 -4.00 6.12 1.59
C ILE A 74 -2.63 6.80 1.50
N MET A 75 -1.85 6.80 2.59
CA MET A 75 -0.53 7.44 2.62
C MET A 75 0.44 6.82 1.63
N ARG A 76 0.46 5.48 1.55
CA ARG A 76 1.28 4.76 0.57
C ARG A 76 0.91 5.11 -0.86
N ASN A 77 -0.39 5.14 -1.17
CA ASN A 77 -0.88 5.46 -2.50
C ASN A 77 -0.47 6.87 -2.92
N GLU A 78 -0.59 7.86 -2.02
CA GLU A 78 -0.15 9.23 -2.32
C GLU A 78 1.36 9.32 -2.51
N SER A 79 2.15 8.63 -1.68
CA SER A 79 3.60 8.56 -1.83
C SER A 79 4.00 7.92 -3.16
N ILE A 80 3.37 6.82 -3.55
CA ILE A 80 3.61 6.15 -4.82
C ILE A 80 3.21 7.05 -6.00
N ASN A 81 2.09 7.77 -5.91
CA ASN A 81 1.65 8.71 -6.94
C ASN A 81 2.67 9.82 -7.18
N ILE A 82 3.25 10.38 -6.11
CA ILE A 82 4.32 11.38 -6.21
C ILE A 82 5.56 10.75 -6.85
N LEU A 83 5.96 9.55 -6.40
CA LEU A 83 7.11 8.84 -6.94
C LEU A 83 6.94 8.55 -8.44
N ARG A 84 5.76 8.16 -8.89
CA ARG A 84 5.44 7.97 -10.31
C ARG A 84 5.62 9.25 -11.12
N LYS A 85 5.04 10.36 -10.67
CA LYS A 85 5.15 11.66 -11.34
C LYS A 85 6.62 12.06 -11.51
N ARG A 86 7.47 11.77 -10.52
CA ARG A 86 8.93 12.01 -10.60
C ARG A 86 9.62 11.07 -11.60
N LYS A 87 9.22 9.79 -11.64
CA LYS A 87 9.83 8.77 -12.49
C LYS A 87 9.44 8.84 -13.96
N THR A 88 8.30 9.44 -14.28
CA THR A 88 7.95 9.75 -15.68
C THR A 88 8.99 10.66 -16.35
N VAL A 89 9.80 11.36 -15.53
CA VAL A 89 10.91 12.20 -15.99
C VAL A 89 12.26 11.45 -16.03
N LEU A 90 12.37 10.28 -15.38
CA LEU A 90 13.61 9.50 -15.30
C LEU A 90 13.31 8.03 -15.58
N HIS A 91 13.80 7.50 -16.69
CA HIS A 91 13.81 6.07 -16.98
C HIS A 91 14.61 5.32 -15.89
N VAL A 92 13.94 4.67 -14.93
CA VAL A 92 14.61 3.83 -13.93
C VAL A 92 14.00 2.44 -13.94
N THR A 93 14.81 1.48 -14.30
CA THR A 93 14.62 0.05 -14.05
C THR A 93 14.89 -0.22 -12.57
N GLU A 94 13.85 -0.30 -11.76
CA GLU A 94 13.98 -0.76 -10.37
C GLU A 94 13.86 -2.27 -10.25
N SER A 95 14.61 -2.84 -9.31
CA SER A 95 14.62 -4.28 -9.05
C SER A 95 13.31 -4.76 -8.41
N MET A 96 13.02 -6.04 -8.57
CA MET A 96 11.85 -6.71 -7.99
C MET A 96 11.86 -6.65 -6.45
N GLU A 97 13.05 -6.52 -5.84
CA GLU A 97 13.24 -6.44 -4.38
C GLU A 97 12.70 -5.14 -3.79
N ASP A 98 12.90 -3.99 -4.48
CA ASP A 98 12.38 -2.70 -4.02
C ASP A 98 10.84 -2.63 -4.06
N ALA A 99 10.21 -3.36 -4.99
CA ALA A 99 8.75 -3.41 -5.11
C ALA A 99 8.10 -4.22 -3.97
N LEU A 100 8.76 -5.28 -3.50
CA LEU A 100 8.29 -6.11 -2.37
C LEU A 100 8.41 -5.40 -1.02
N TYR A 101 9.39 -4.52 -0.85
CA TYR A 101 9.54 -3.69 0.36
C TYR A 101 8.33 -2.77 0.60
N ILE A 102 7.65 -2.35 -0.45
CA ILE A 102 6.47 -1.46 -0.38
C ILE A 102 5.23 -2.20 0.16
N ILE A 103 5.17 -3.53 0.03
CA ILE A 103 3.99 -4.33 0.43
C ILE A 103 3.95 -4.57 1.94
N ILE A 104 5.09 -4.52 2.63
CA ILE A 104 5.20 -4.97 4.02
C ILE A 104 5.55 -3.80 4.93
N ASP A 105 4.71 -3.56 5.94
CA ASP A 105 4.82 -2.47 6.92
C ASP A 105 5.97 -2.71 7.91
N GLU A 106 6.97 -1.81 7.95
CA GLU A 106 8.14 -1.92 8.84
C GLU A 106 7.88 -1.43 10.28
N THR A 107 6.65 -1.06 10.64
CA THR A 107 6.33 -0.48 11.96
C THR A 107 5.91 -1.51 13.02
N ALA A 108 6.35 -2.75 12.89
CA ALA A 108 5.96 -3.83 13.77
C ALA A 108 7.00 -4.10 14.88
N ASN A 109 6.51 -4.58 16.01
CA ASN A 109 7.28 -5.14 17.12
C ASN A 109 8.18 -6.32 16.64
N THR A 110 9.26 -6.65 17.33
CA THR A 110 10.31 -7.58 16.89
C THR A 110 9.78 -8.96 16.42
N GLU A 111 8.77 -9.52 17.10
CA GLU A 111 8.10 -10.76 16.70
C GLU A 111 7.31 -10.60 15.38
N GLU A 112 6.68 -9.46 15.19
CA GLU A 112 5.92 -9.11 13.99
C GLU A 112 6.86 -8.85 12.79
N ILE A 113 8.08 -8.37 13.04
CA ILE A 113 9.13 -8.20 12.01
C ILE A 113 9.61 -9.56 11.49
N LEU A 114 9.81 -10.54 12.39
CA LEU A 114 10.20 -11.90 12.00
C LEU A 114 9.10 -12.60 11.18
N LEU A 115 7.86 -12.55 11.65
CA LEU A 115 6.71 -13.11 10.96
C LEU A 115 6.50 -12.47 9.57
N LYS A 116 6.72 -11.14 9.47
CA LYS A 116 6.64 -10.42 8.19
C LYS A 116 7.80 -10.75 7.26
N ALA A 117 8.98 -11.04 7.79
CA ALA A 117 10.12 -11.49 7.00
C ALA A 117 9.86 -12.89 6.40
N GLU A 118 9.33 -13.83 7.18
CA GLU A 118 8.92 -15.15 6.71
C GLU A 118 7.83 -15.06 5.63
N LEU A 119 6.78 -14.26 5.86
CA LEU A 119 5.73 -13.98 4.88
C LEU A 119 6.28 -13.36 3.58
N ARG A 120 7.31 -12.51 3.68
CA ARG A 120 7.98 -11.90 2.53
C ARG A 120 8.71 -12.95 1.69
N ASP A 121 9.45 -13.82 2.34
CA ASP A 121 10.22 -14.86 1.66
C ASP A 121 9.31 -15.92 1.05
N GLU A 122 8.21 -16.26 1.71
CA GLU A 122 7.15 -17.10 1.18
C GLU A 122 6.48 -16.45 -0.06
N MET A 123 6.15 -15.18 0.00
CA MET A 123 5.60 -14.45 -1.16
C MET A 123 6.59 -14.37 -2.32
N LYS A 124 7.89 -14.16 -2.06
CA LYS A 124 8.93 -14.22 -3.10
C LYS A 124 8.99 -15.60 -3.75
N ALA A 125 8.88 -16.66 -2.96
CA ALA A 125 8.86 -18.03 -3.46
C ALA A 125 7.66 -18.27 -4.39
N TYR A 126 6.45 -17.78 -4.03
CA TYR A 126 5.28 -17.89 -4.92
C TYR A 126 5.41 -17.04 -6.18
N LEU A 127 5.92 -15.82 -6.06
CA LEU A 127 6.14 -14.95 -7.23
C LEU A 127 7.20 -15.53 -8.19
N SER A 128 8.20 -16.25 -7.69
CA SER A 128 9.20 -16.92 -8.52
C SER A 128 8.64 -18.11 -9.31
N LYS A 129 7.52 -18.71 -8.87
CA LYS A 129 6.77 -19.77 -9.59
C LYS A 129 5.89 -19.20 -10.73
N LEU A 130 5.75 -17.88 -10.83
CA LEU A 130 5.07 -17.19 -11.93
C LEU A 130 6.06 -16.90 -13.05
N ASN A 131 5.53 -16.77 -14.29
CA ASN A 131 6.36 -16.23 -15.35
C ASN A 131 6.57 -14.71 -15.17
N LYS A 132 7.56 -14.13 -15.88
CA LYS A 132 7.95 -12.73 -15.74
C LYS A 132 6.80 -11.74 -15.99
N GLU A 133 5.91 -12.03 -16.95
CA GLU A 133 4.76 -11.17 -17.26
C GLU A 133 3.71 -11.22 -16.15
N GLU A 134 3.43 -12.41 -15.63
CA GLU A 134 2.51 -12.63 -14.50
C GLU A 134 3.01 -11.95 -13.23
N SER A 135 4.29 -12.11 -12.93
CA SER A 135 4.96 -11.50 -11.77
C SER A 135 4.91 -9.97 -11.87
N ASN A 136 5.31 -9.40 -13.03
CA ASN A 136 5.23 -7.96 -13.27
C ASN A 136 3.80 -7.42 -13.11
N LEU A 137 2.80 -8.16 -13.57
CA LEU A 137 1.41 -7.74 -13.46
C LEU A 137 0.94 -7.66 -12.00
N ILE A 138 1.34 -8.63 -11.16
CA ILE A 138 1.08 -8.61 -9.72
C ILE A 138 1.80 -7.45 -9.04
N ILE A 139 3.06 -7.23 -9.37
CA ILE A 139 3.85 -6.11 -8.83
C ILE A 139 3.21 -4.77 -9.20
N LEU A 140 2.86 -4.56 -10.47
CA LEU A 140 2.19 -3.33 -10.90
C LEU A 140 0.88 -3.11 -10.14
N LYS A 141 0.08 -4.16 -9.93
CA LYS A 141 -1.23 -4.04 -9.28
C LYS A 141 -1.14 -3.84 -7.77
N TYR A 142 -0.31 -4.63 -7.08
CA TYR A 142 -0.35 -4.74 -5.62
C TYR A 142 0.84 -4.08 -4.91
N ALA A 143 2.01 -4.06 -5.53
CA ALA A 143 3.17 -3.38 -4.97
C ALA A 143 3.25 -1.91 -5.39
N ARG A 144 2.83 -1.61 -6.61
CA ARG A 144 2.86 -0.25 -7.18
C ARG A 144 1.49 0.43 -7.19
N ASP A 145 0.44 -0.29 -6.83
CA ASP A 145 -0.95 0.17 -6.73
C ASP A 145 -1.47 0.85 -8.01
N TYR A 146 -1.00 0.39 -9.18
CA TYR A 146 -1.54 0.87 -10.45
C TYR A 146 -3.00 0.45 -10.61
N SER A 147 -3.84 1.37 -11.10
CA SER A 147 -5.20 1.05 -11.56
C SER A 147 -5.13 0.13 -12.79
N ASN A 148 -6.19 -0.60 -13.06
CA ASN A 148 -6.24 -1.44 -14.26
C ASN A 148 -6.10 -0.63 -15.55
N GLN A 149 -6.53 0.63 -15.55
CA GLN A 149 -6.38 1.54 -16.67
C GLN A 149 -4.91 1.90 -16.89
N GLU A 150 -4.19 2.31 -15.84
CA GLU A 150 -2.74 2.61 -15.94
C GLU A 150 -1.92 1.40 -16.37
N ILE A 151 -2.26 0.21 -15.85
CA ILE A 151 -1.62 -1.04 -16.28
C ILE A 151 -1.90 -1.31 -17.76
N ALA A 152 -3.11 -1.05 -18.24
CA ALA A 152 -3.47 -1.20 -19.64
C ALA A 152 -2.65 -0.28 -20.54
N GLU A 153 -2.46 0.97 -20.14
CA GLU A 153 -1.62 1.96 -20.84
C GLU A 153 -0.14 1.52 -20.86
N ILE A 154 0.39 1.08 -19.70
CA ILE A 154 1.79 0.59 -19.60
C ILE A 154 2.04 -0.62 -20.49
N LEU A 155 1.08 -1.54 -20.55
CA LEU A 155 1.22 -2.79 -21.31
C LEU A 155 0.74 -2.70 -22.77
N GLY A 156 0.15 -1.58 -23.19
CA GLY A 156 -0.39 -1.39 -24.54
C GLY A 156 -1.57 -2.32 -24.84
N VAL A 157 -2.41 -2.64 -23.87
CA VAL A 157 -3.57 -3.55 -23.98
C VAL A 157 -4.84 -2.88 -23.46
N SER A 158 -6.01 -3.50 -23.67
CA SER A 158 -7.26 -2.97 -23.10
C SER A 158 -7.36 -3.28 -21.57
N GLN A 159 -8.10 -2.43 -20.86
CA GLN A 159 -8.37 -2.62 -19.44
C GLN A 159 -9.04 -3.98 -19.14
N GLU A 160 -9.87 -4.45 -20.07
CA GLU A 160 -10.51 -5.76 -19.98
C GLU A 160 -9.49 -6.91 -20.01
N VAL A 161 -8.48 -6.82 -20.89
CA VAL A 161 -7.37 -7.78 -20.96
C VAL A 161 -6.58 -7.80 -19.66
N VAL A 162 -6.31 -6.63 -19.07
CA VAL A 162 -5.65 -6.54 -17.75
C VAL A 162 -6.48 -7.25 -16.67
N ARG A 163 -7.79 -7.02 -16.64
CA ARG A 163 -8.70 -7.65 -15.67
C ARG A 163 -8.70 -9.18 -15.81
N GLN A 164 -8.77 -9.68 -17.03
CA GLN A 164 -8.70 -11.11 -17.32
C GLN A 164 -7.36 -11.74 -16.92
N ARG A 165 -6.24 -11.08 -17.26
CA ARG A 165 -4.90 -11.54 -16.88
C ARG A 165 -4.73 -11.57 -15.35
N LEU A 166 -5.13 -10.52 -14.65
CA LEU A 166 -5.11 -10.47 -13.18
C LEU A 166 -5.95 -11.59 -12.55
N SER A 167 -7.14 -11.86 -13.08
CA SER A 167 -8.01 -12.94 -12.59
C SER A 167 -7.33 -14.31 -12.76
N ARG A 168 -6.67 -14.54 -13.90
CA ARG A 168 -5.94 -15.79 -14.17
C ARG A 168 -4.74 -15.97 -13.23
N VAL A 169 -3.95 -14.93 -13.04
CA VAL A 169 -2.76 -14.98 -12.17
C VAL A 169 -3.16 -15.20 -10.71
N ARG A 170 -4.23 -14.54 -10.23
CA ARG A 170 -4.76 -14.77 -8.87
C ARG A 170 -5.18 -16.22 -8.66
N ARG A 171 -5.87 -16.82 -9.62
CA ARG A 171 -6.26 -18.25 -9.54
C ARG A 171 -5.04 -19.16 -9.50
N LYS A 172 -4.01 -18.85 -10.29
CA LYS A 172 -2.75 -19.61 -10.29
C LYS A 172 -2.05 -19.51 -8.93
N LEU A 173 -1.94 -18.29 -8.37
CA LEU A 173 -1.36 -18.10 -7.03
C LEU A 173 -2.15 -18.83 -5.95
N ALA A 174 -3.48 -18.73 -5.97
CA ALA A 174 -4.32 -19.43 -5.01
C ALA A 174 -4.13 -20.95 -5.09
N ALA A 175 -4.00 -21.51 -6.29
CA ALA A 175 -3.75 -22.95 -6.48
C ALA A 175 -2.36 -23.34 -5.94
N LEU A 176 -1.33 -22.52 -6.13
CA LEU A 176 0.01 -22.79 -5.58
C LEU A 176 0.01 -22.77 -4.06
N ILE A 177 -0.64 -21.76 -3.44
CA ILE A 177 -0.74 -21.63 -1.98
C ILE A 177 -1.52 -22.82 -1.37
N ASN A 178 -2.63 -23.22 -1.98
CA ASN A 178 -3.42 -24.32 -1.47
C ASN A 178 -2.67 -25.66 -1.58
N LYS A 179 -1.95 -25.89 -2.66
CA LYS A 179 -1.12 -27.09 -2.83
C LYS A 179 -0.06 -27.22 -1.75
N ASP A 180 0.69 -26.13 -1.50
CA ASP A 180 1.75 -26.14 -0.48
C ASP A 180 1.16 -26.35 0.94
N ARG A 181 -0.10 -25.90 1.20
CA ARG A 181 -0.80 -26.14 2.47
C ARG A 181 -1.31 -27.57 2.66
N GLU A 182 -1.58 -28.28 1.57
CA GLU A 182 -1.99 -29.69 1.61
C GLU A 182 -0.80 -30.65 1.77
N GLU A 183 0.40 -30.16 1.42
CA GLU A 183 1.66 -30.93 1.52
C GLU A 183 2.41 -30.69 2.85
N ALA A 184 2.00 -29.70 3.67
CA ALA A 184 2.62 -29.32 4.95
C ALA A 184 1.92 -29.97 6.16
#